data_40cf9342317f904e722d6286ab491d2b
#
_entry.id   40cf9342317f904e722d6286ab491d2b
#
_cell.length_a   1.000
_cell.length_b   1.000
_cell.length_c   1.000
_cell.angle_alpha   90.00
_cell.angle_beta   90.00
_cell.angle_gamma   90.00
#
_symmetry.space_group_name_H-M   'P 1'
#
loop_
_entity.id
_entity.type
_entity.pdbx_description
1 polymer ?
#
loop_
_entity_poly.entity_id
_entity_poly.type
_entity_poly.pdbx_seq_one_letter_code
_entity_poly.pdbx_strand_id
1 'polypeptide(L)'
;MGGVERILVSACLLGRRVRYDGGAKTSDDDLLARWRAEGRLVPFCPEVEGGLPVPRPPAEIEGGAGGAAVLAGEARILTPDGADVTEAFLSGARQALAAARSSGVRIAILKEGSPSCGSLRIYDGTHRGRTTPGQGVTTALLELNGVRVFGEDRVPDAARYLETLT
;
A
#
# COMPACT_ATOMS: atom_id res chain seq x y z
N MET A 1 -28.74 4.28 -9.06
CA MET A 1 -27.94 3.37 -9.87
C MET A 1 -26.59 3.18 -9.23
N GLY A 2 -26.24 1.96 -8.94
CA GLY A 2 -24.94 1.66 -8.39
C GLY A 2 -23.86 1.88 -9.44
N GLY A 3 -22.91 2.77 -9.16
CA GLY A 3 -21.74 2.89 -9.99
C GLY A 3 -20.89 1.63 -9.90
N VAL A 4 -19.95 1.48 -10.82
CA VAL A 4 -18.97 0.42 -10.78
C VAL A 4 -18.02 0.68 -9.61
N GLU A 5 -17.74 -0.34 -8.80
CA GLU A 5 -16.81 -0.20 -7.67
C GLU A 5 -15.43 0.21 -8.18
N ARG A 6 -14.85 1.23 -7.57
CA ARG A 6 -13.50 1.68 -7.88
C ARG A 6 -12.51 1.03 -6.92
N ILE A 7 -11.27 0.92 -7.36
CA ILE A 7 -10.23 0.18 -6.66
C ILE A 7 -9.02 1.09 -6.49
N LEU A 8 -8.58 1.27 -5.25
CA LEU A 8 -7.31 1.95 -4.99
C LEU A 8 -6.17 0.98 -5.34
N VAL A 9 -5.18 1.44 -6.09
CA VAL A 9 -4.10 0.56 -6.54
C VAL A 9 -2.75 1.24 -6.39
N SER A 10 -1.74 0.49 -5.97
CA SER A 10 -0.37 0.98 -5.91
C SER A 10 0.08 1.44 -7.30
N ALA A 11 0.50 2.71 -7.41
CA ALA A 11 0.85 3.30 -8.70
C ALA A 11 1.99 2.55 -9.41
N CYS A 12 2.93 1.95 -8.66
CA CYS A 12 4.02 1.18 -9.24
C CYS A 12 3.54 -0.07 -9.99
N LEU A 13 2.39 -0.63 -9.62
CA LEU A 13 1.81 -1.78 -10.31
C LEU A 13 1.29 -1.41 -11.70
N LEU A 14 1.08 -0.13 -11.96
CA LEU A 14 0.62 0.39 -13.24
C LEU A 14 1.75 0.99 -14.08
N GLY A 15 3.00 0.73 -13.69
CA GLY A 15 4.17 1.16 -14.44
C GLY A 15 4.73 2.52 -14.02
N ARG A 16 4.18 3.17 -13.01
CA ARG A 16 4.75 4.43 -12.50
C ARG A 16 6.04 4.15 -11.74
N ARG A 17 7.07 4.96 -11.99
CA ARG A 17 8.39 4.80 -11.39
C ARG A 17 8.47 5.50 -10.04
N VAL A 18 7.69 5.04 -9.08
CA VAL A 18 7.53 5.67 -7.77
C VAL A 18 8.08 4.84 -6.61
N ARG A 19 8.68 3.67 -6.92
CA ARG A 19 9.32 2.84 -5.89
C ARG A 19 10.57 3.53 -5.36
N TYR A 20 11.03 3.11 -4.18
CA TYR A 20 12.19 3.72 -3.52
C TYR A 20 13.44 3.79 -4.42
N ASP A 21 13.61 2.87 -5.35
CA ASP A 21 14.74 2.79 -6.28
C ASP A 21 14.51 3.57 -7.60
N GLY A 22 13.39 4.27 -7.72
CA GLY A 22 13.00 4.97 -8.94
C GLY A 22 12.41 4.07 -10.01
N GLY A 23 12.13 2.79 -9.67
CA GLY A 23 11.56 1.84 -10.60
C GLY A 23 10.07 1.67 -10.46
N ALA A 24 9.54 0.72 -11.23
CA ALA A 24 8.15 0.30 -11.19
C ALA A 24 8.10 -1.21 -10.93
N LYS A 25 6.93 -1.70 -10.52
CA LYS A 25 6.64 -3.13 -10.39
C LYS A 25 5.37 -3.43 -11.17
N THR A 26 5.40 -3.16 -12.48
CA THR A 26 4.26 -3.34 -13.35
C THR A 26 3.68 -4.75 -13.22
N SER A 27 2.38 -4.82 -13.00
CA SER A 27 1.68 -6.11 -12.93
C SER A 27 1.21 -6.52 -14.32
N ASP A 28 1.39 -7.80 -14.65
CA ASP A 28 0.89 -8.39 -15.89
C ASP A 28 -0.48 -9.04 -15.70
N ASP A 29 -1.13 -8.84 -14.57
CA ASP A 29 -2.41 -9.45 -14.26
C ASP A 29 -3.51 -8.96 -15.20
N ASP A 30 -4.22 -9.91 -15.83
CA ASP A 30 -5.28 -9.62 -16.81
C ASP A 30 -6.47 -8.89 -16.17
N LEU A 31 -6.82 -9.21 -14.95
CA LEU A 31 -7.91 -8.52 -14.25
C LEU A 31 -7.58 -7.07 -13.96
N LEU A 32 -6.33 -6.79 -13.55
CA LEU A 32 -5.90 -5.41 -13.36
C LEU A 32 -5.95 -4.62 -14.66
N ALA A 33 -5.48 -5.22 -15.76
CA ALA A 33 -5.53 -4.60 -17.08
C ALA A 33 -6.98 -4.30 -17.49
N ARG A 34 -7.89 -5.24 -17.24
CA ARG A 34 -9.31 -5.07 -17.54
C ARG A 34 -9.92 -3.94 -16.71
N TRP A 35 -9.69 -3.93 -15.41
CA TRP A 35 -10.22 -2.87 -14.53
C TRP A 35 -9.66 -1.50 -14.90
N ARG A 36 -8.38 -1.47 -15.31
CA ARG A 36 -7.77 -0.22 -15.80
C ARG A 36 -8.48 0.29 -17.05
N ALA A 37 -8.73 -0.60 -18.01
CA ALA A 37 -9.46 -0.25 -19.24
C ALA A 37 -10.89 0.22 -18.95
N GLU A 38 -11.51 -0.29 -17.89
CA GLU A 38 -12.85 0.11 -17.45
C GLU A 38 -12.85 1.42 -16.65
N GLY A 39 -11.69 2.05 -16.43
CA GLY A 39 -11.59 3.28 -15.67
C GLY A 39 -11.83 3.12 -14.17
N ARG A 40 -11.67 1.92 -13.64
CA ARG A 40 -11.98 1.60 -12.24
C ARG A 40 -10.83 1.83 -11.27
N LEU A 41 -9.61 2.00 -11.76
CA LEU A 41 -8.44 2.08 -10.89
C LEU A 41 -8.14 3.51 -10.46
N VAL A 42 -7.87 3.69 -9.16
CA VAL A 42 -7.42 4.95 -8.58
C VAL A 42 -5.96 4.73 -8.16
N PRO A 43 -4.98 5.19 -8.96
CA PRO A 43 -3.57 4.95 -8.63
C PRO A 43 -3.11 5.87 -7.52
N PHE A 44 -2.27 5.34 -6.62
CA PHE A 44 -1.78 6.11 -5.48
C PHE A 44 -0.44 5.51 -5.01
N CYS A 45 0.48 6.36 -4.58
CA CYS A 45 1.70 5.92 -3.90
C CYS A 45 1.80 6.65 -2.57
N PRO A 46 1.50 5.99 -1.44
CA PRO A 46 1.54 6.65 -0.13
C PRO A 46 2.90 7.24 0.22
N GLU A 47 3.98 6.59 -0.21
CA GLU A 47 5.33 7.07 0.12
C GLU A 47 5.62 8.40 -0.58
N VAL A 48 5.32 8.50 -1.87
CA VAL A 48 5.53 9.73 -2.64
C VAL A 48 4.59 10.83 -2.17
N GLU A 49 3.33 10.52 -1.96
CA GLU A 49 2.35 11.50 -1.50
C GLU A 49 2.64 11.98 -0.06
N GLY A 50 3.30 11.14 0.74
CA GLY A 50 3.76 11.51 2.06
C GLY A 50 4.99 12.43 2.06
N GLY A 51 5.54 12.72 0.89
CA GLY A 51 6.64 13.65 0.74
C GLY A 51 8.02 13.00 0.57
N LEU A 52 8.08 11.68 0.42
CA LEU A 52 9.36 11.02 0.20
C LEU A 52 9.84 11.18 -1.24
N PRO A 53 11.13 11.44 -1.45
CA PRO A 53 11.66 11.60 -2.81
C PRO A 53 11.75 10.25 -3.55
N VAL A 54 11.98 10.32 -4.86
CA VAL A 54 12.27 9.17 -5.71
C VAL A 54 13.58 9.48 -6.45
N PRO A 55 14.64 8.69 -6.35
CA PRO A 55 14.77 7.53 -5.45
C PRO A 55 14.95 7.95 -3.99
N ARG A 56 14.80 6.96 -3.11
CA ARG A 56 14.97 7.15 -1.67
C ARG A 56 15.53 5.88 -1.03
N PRO A 57 16.15 5.97 0.16
CA PRO A 57 16.58 4.74 0.86
C PRO A 57 15.37 3.86 1.17
N PRO A 58 15.52 2.53 1.14
CA PRO A 58 14.48 1.64 1.63
C PRO A 58 14.25 1.86 3.11
N ALA A 59 13.06 1.55 3.61
CA ALA A 59 12.75 1.69 5.02
C ALA A 59 12.01 0.46 5.52
N GLU A 60 12.12 0.19 6.84
CA GLU A 60 11.45 -0.95 7.47
C GLU A 60 10.90 -0.50 8.82
N ILE A 61 9.82 -1.17 9.25
CA ILE A 61 9.26 -0.93 10.58
C ILE A 61 10.18 -1.62 11.60
N GLU A 62 10.65 -0.88 12.60
CA GLU A 62 11.54 -1.42 13.62
C GLU A 62 10.91 -2.61 14.34
N GLY A 63 11.69 -3.67 14.53
CA GLY A 63 11.26 -4.88 15.21
C GLY A 63 10.20 -5.68 14.48
N GLY A 64 9.88 -5.35 13.23
CA GLY A 64 8.82 -6.03 12.49
C GLY A 64 7.45 -5.87 13.14
N ALA A 65 7.23 -4.80 13.89
CA ALA A 65 6.08 -4.63 14.78
C ALA A 65 4.74 -4.42 14.05
N GLY A 66 4.80 -4.04 12.78
CA GLY A 66 3.59 -3.85 11.98
C GLY A 66 2.99 -2.45 12.00
N GLY A 67 2.12 -2.19 11.04
CA GLY A 67 1.53 -0.86 10.84
C GLY A 67 0.66 -0.38 11.98
N ALA A 68 -0.05 -1.30 12.66
CA ALA A 68 -0.88 -0.94 13.80
C ALA A 68 -0.03 -0.33 14.94
N ALA A 69 1.15 -0.89 15.19
CA ALA A 69 2.07 -0.36 16.19
C ALA A 69 2.59 1.03 15.79
N VAL A 70 2.84 1.25 14.49
CA VAL A 70 3.24 2.56 13.98
C VAL A 70 2.12 3.58 14.20
N LEU A 71 0.88 3.20 13.90
CA LEU A 71 -0.29 4.08 14.10
C LEU A 71 -0.48 4.44 15.57
N ALA A 72 -0.17 3.50 16.46
CA ALA A 72 -0.28 3.71 17.91
C ALA A 72 0.90 4.51 18.50
N GLY A 73 1.92 4.82 17.72
CA GLY A 73 3.11 5.51 18.19
C GLY A 73 4.09 4.62 18.94
N GLU A 74 3.97 3.29 18.77
CA GLU A 74 4.79 2.30 19.50
C GLU A 74 5.96 1.79 18.67
N ALA A 75 6.00 2.06 17.36
CA ALA A 75 7.09 1.65 16.48
C ALA A 75 7.39 2.75 15.48
N ARG A 76 8.64 2.81 15.03
CA ARG A 76 9.10 3.79 14.04
C ARG A 76 9.40 3.08 12.73
N ILE A 77 9.43 3.84 11.64
CA ILE A 77 9.87 3.38 10.33
C ILE A 77 11.23 4.02 10.07
N LEU A 78 12.25 3.20 9.89
CA LEU A 78 13.64 3.64 9.82
C LEU A 78 14.31 3.19 8.52
N THR A 79 15.23 4.04 8.02
CA THR A 79 16.13 3.66 6.92
C THR A 79 17.28 2.83 7.46
N PRO A 80 18.10 2.18 6.59
CA PRO A 80 19.24 1.37 7.08
C PRO A 80 20.26 2.15 7.91
N ASP A 81 20.39 3.45 7.66
CA ASP A 81 21.30 4.32 8.43
C ASP A 81 20.63 4.94 9.67
N GLY A 82 19.42 4.50 9.99
CA GLY A 82 18.72 4.92 11.20
C GLY A 82 17.92 6.20 11.09
N ALA A 83 17.76 6.76 9.89
CA ALA A 83 16.92 7.94 9.72
C ALA A 83 15.44 7.59 9.96
N ASP A 84 14.75 8.42 10.74
CA ASP A 84 13.33 8.22 11.06
C ASP A 84 12.47 8.86 9.98
N VAL A 85 11.72 8.04 9.25
CA VAL A 85 10.81 8.47 8.19
C VAL A 85 9.35 8.19 8.55
N THR A 86 9.07 7.93 9.81
CA THR A 86 7.73 7.55 10.29
C THR A 86 6.67 8.56 9.90
N GLU A 87 6.92 9.86 10.08
CA GLU A 87 5.90 10.88 9.82
C GLU A 87 5.51 10.95 8.35
N ALA A 88 6.48 10.78 7.43
CA ALA A 88 6.18 10.73 6.00
C ALA A 88 5.27 9.55 5.66
N PHE A 89 5.53 8.38 6.25
CA PHE A 89 4.69 7.20 6.06
C PHE A 89 3.30 7.38 6.65
N LEU A 90 3.19 7.98 7.82
CA LEU A 90 1.89 8.29 8.43
C LEU A 90 1.09 9.28 7.60
N SER A 91 1.74 10.34 7.10
CA SER A 91 1.10 11.31 6.21
C SER A 91 0.59 10.64 4.94
N GLY A 92 1.42 9.78 4.33
CA GLY A 92 1.02 9.03 3.14
C GLY A 92 -0.17 8.10 3.39
N ALA A 93 -0.20 7.45 4.53
CA ALA A 93 -1.32 6.59 4.92
C ALA A 93 -2.62 7.40 5.06
N ARG A 94 -2.57 8.55 5.73
CA ARG A 94 -3.72 9.43 5.88
C ARG A 94 -4.23 9.94 4.52
N GLN A 95 -3.32 10.28 3.61
CA GLN A 95 -3.68 10.73 2.27
C GLN A 95 -4.29 9.61 1.43
N ALA A 96 -3.78 8.37 1.58
CA ALA A 96 -4.38 7.20 0.93
C ALA A 96 -5.83 7.01 1.40
N LEU A 97 -6.07 7.13 2.70
CA LEU A 97 -7.41 7.02 3.24
C LEU A 97 -8.32 8.14 2.71
N ALA A 98 -7.82 9.37 2.65
CA ALA A 98 -8.58 10.49 2.09
C ALA A 98 -8.94 10.25 0.62
N ALA A 99 -7.98 9.72 -0.18
CA ALA A 99 -8.24 9.39 -1.58
C ALA A 99 -9.30 8.29 -1.71
N ALA A 100 -9.23 7.26 -0.85
CA ALA A 100 -10.21 6.19 -0.84
C ALA A 100 -11.60 6.71 -0.51
N ARG A 101 -11.72 7.58 0.48
CA ARG A 101 -13.01 8.17 0.87
C ARG A 101 -13.59 9.06 -0.20
N SER A 102 -12.77 9.93 -0.81
CA SER A 102 -13.26 10.85 -1.84
C SER A 102 -13.68 10.12 -3.11
N SER A 103 -13.13 8.95 -3.38
CA SER A 103 -13.47 8.12 -4.55
C SER A 103 -14.49 7.03 -4.22
N GLY A 104 -14.93 6.92 -2.97
CA GLY A 104 -15.87 5.87 -2.54
C GLY A 104 -15.29 4.47 -2.61
N VAL A 105 -13.99 4.33 -2.49
CA VAL A 105 -13.28 3.05 -2.61
C VAL A 105 -13.48 2.20 -1.35
N ARG A 106 -13.79 0.93 -1.54
CA ARG A 106 -13.92 -0.04 -0.45
C ARG A 106 -12.91 -1.19 -0.56
N ILE A 107 -12.09 -1.18 -1.60
CA ILE A 107 -11.12 -2.23 -1.87
C ILE A 107 -9.83 -1.60 -2.42
N ALA A 108 -8.69 -2.17 -2.05
CA ALA A 108 -7.39 -1.73 -2.54
C ALA A 108 -6.53 -2.93 -2.93
N ILE A 109 -5.71 -2.74 -3.96
CA ILE A 109 -4.68 -3.71 -4.35
C ILE A 109 -3.34 -2.99 -4.26
N LEU A 110 -2.52 -3.37 -3.30
CA LEU A 110 -1.29 -2.67 -2.97
C LEU A 110 -0.08 -3.60 -3.14
N LYS A 111 1.08 -2.98 -3.41
CA LYS A 111 2.34 -3.72 -3.55
C LYS A 111 2.74 -4.34 -2.22
N GLU A 112 2.92 -5.65 -2.21
CA GLU A 112 3.29 -6.40 -1.01
C GLU A 112 4.71 -6.07 -0.53
N GLY A 113 4.96 -6.24 0.76
CA GLY A 113 6.29 -6.16 1.38
C GLY A 113 6.70 -4.80 1.91
N SER A 114 6.11 -3.72 1.45
CA SER A 114 6.46 -2.36 1.87
C SER A 114 6.01 -2.07 3.32
N PRO A 115 6.71 -1.22 4.07
CA PRO A 115 6.23 -0.77 5.39
C PRO A 115 4.96 0.09 5.28
N SER A 116 4.62 0.55 4.09
CA SER A 116 3.37 1.26 3.81
C SER A 116 2.27 0.30 3.36
N CYS A 117 2.53 -0.49 2.33
CA CYS A 117 1.51 -1.19 1.55
C CYS A 117 1.40 -2.69 1.81
N GLY A 118 2.32 -3.29 2.54
CA GLY A 118 2.27 -4.73 2.81
C GLY A 118 0.96 -5.15 3.45
N SER A 119 0.34 -6.22 2.92
CA SER A 119 -0.95 -6.71 3.44
C SER A 119 -0.80 -8.00 4.24
N LEU A 120 0.11 -8.88 3.85
CA LEU A 120 0.36 -10.15 4.53
C LEU A 120 1.75 -10.22 5.13
N ARG A 121 2.72 -9.53 4.55
CA ARG A 121 4.11 -9.56 5.00
C ARG A 121 4.76 -8.20 4.85
N ILE A 122 5.72 -7.95 5.72
CA ILE A 122 6.58 -6.76 5.70
C ILE A 122 8.00 -7.21 5.97
N TYR A 123 8.97 -6.33 5.75
CA TYR A 123 10.34 -6.60 6.18
C TYR A 123 10.45 -6.47 7.69
N ASP A 124 11.35 -7.27 8.29
CA ASP A 124 11.37 -7.48 9.75
C ASP A 124 12.09 -6.40 10.57
N GLY A 125 12.59 -5.37 9.93
CA GLY A 125 13.27 -4.27 10.60
C GLY A 125 14.79 -4.44 10.73
N THR A 126 15.34 -5.58 10.31
CA THR A 126 16.78 -5.85 10.39
C THR A 126 17.57 -5.30 9.21
N HIS A 127 16.88 -4.87 8.13
CA HIS A 127 17.48 -4.44 6.87
C HIS A 127 18.35 -5.53 6.24
N ARG A 128 17.93 -6.79 6.36
CA ARG A 128 18.66 -7.95 5.82
C ARG A 128 17.86 -8.73 4.78
N GLY A 129 16.80 -8.12 4.23
CA GLY A 129 15.95 -8.77 3.22
C GLY A 129 15.04 -9.86 3.78
N ARG A 130 14.83 -9.90 5.08
CA ARG A 130 13.95 -10.89 5.73
C ARG A 130 12.57 -10.32 5.94
N THR A 131 11.55 -11.12 5.60
CA THR A 131 10.16 -10.72 5.81
C THR A 131 9.57 -11.45 7.02
N THR A 132 8.49 -10.86 7.55
CA THR A 132 7.71 -11.43 8.65
C THR A 132 6.23 -11.17 8.35
N PRO A 133 5.32 -12.00 8.88
CA PRO A 133 3.89 -11.70 8.75
C PRO A 133 3.55 -10.35 9.38
N GLY A 134 2.75 -9.55 8.68
CA GLY A 134 2.35 -8.25 9.19
C GLY A 134 1.81 -7.35 8.09
N GLN A 135 1.39 -6.15 8.50
CA GLN A 135 0.83 -5.15 7.61
C GLN A 135 1.66 -3.87 7.66
N GLY A 136 1.73 -3.17 6.53
CA GLY A 136 2.25 -1.81 6.49
C GLY A 136 1.26 -0.82 7.10
N VAL A 137 1.73 0.41 7.31
CA VAL A 137 0.91 1.43 8.01
C VAL A 137 -0.30 1.86 7.18
N THR A 138 -0.16 1.98 5.86
CA THR A 138 -1.28 2.34 4.98
C THR A 138 -2.34 1.24 4.98
N THR A 139 -1.93 -0.02 4.85
CA THR A 139 -2.84 -1.16 4.89
C THR A 139 -3.60 -1.19 6.21
N ALA A 140 -2.89 -1.04 7.33
CA ALA A 140 -3.52 -1.06 8.65
C ALA A 140 -4.57 0.06 8.79
N LEU A 141 -4.25 1.27 8.36
CA LEU A 141 -5.18 2.39 8.45
C LEU A 141 -6.40 2.20 7.53
N LEU A 142 -6.19 1.73 6.30
CA LEU A 142 -7.29 1.47 5.37
C LEU A 142 -8.23 0.41 5.92
N GLU A 143 -7.70 -0.70 6.42
CA GLU A 143 -8.55 -1.78 6.94
C GLU A 143 -9.31 -1.38 8.20
N LEU A 144 -8.73 -0.56 9.05
CA LEU A 144 -9.44 0.01 10.21
C LEU A 144 -10.64 0.85 9.79
N ASN A 145 -10.63 1.38 8.58
CA ASN A 145 -11.68 2.26 8.08
C ASN A 145 -12.54 1.62 6.98
N GLY A 146 -12.57 0.29 6.93
CA GLY A 146 -13.49 -0.44 6.07
C GLY A 146 -13.02 -0.65 4.63
N VAL A 147 -11.77 -0.33 4.30
CA VAL A 147 -11.19 -0.60 2.99
C VAL A 147 -10.40 -1.90 3.07
N ARG A 148 -10.86 -2.94 2.38
CA ARG A 148 -10.17 -4.22 2.35
C ARG A 148 -8.97 -4.18 1.43
N VAL A 149 -7.81 -4.64 1.91
CA VAL A 149 -6.55 -4.58 1.15
C VAL A 149 -6.08 -5.98 0.74
N PHE A 150 -5.71 -6.10 -0.53
CA PHE A 150 -5.10 -7.32 -1.09
C PHE A 150 -3.75 -6.99 -1.71
N GLY A 151 -2.80 -7.93 -1.65
CA GLY A 151 -1.53 -7.81 -2.36
C GLY A 151 -1.71 -8.08 -3.86
N GLU A 152 -0.71 -7.69 -4.66
CA GLU A 152 -0.73 -7.90 -6.11
C GLU A 152 -0.71 -9.37 -6.52
N ASP A 153 -0.38 -10.25 -5.61
CA ASP A 153 -0.38 -11.71 -5.83
C ASP A 153 -1.72 -12.36 -5.46
N ARG A 154 -2.72 -11.56 -5.05
CA ARG A 154 -4.03 -12.04 -4.63
C ARG A 154 -5.18 -11.37 -5.36
N VAL A 155 -4.96 -10.99 -6.63
CA VAL A 155 -5.99 -10.34 -7.44
C VAL A 155 -7.26 -11.20 -7.59
N PRO A 156 -7.18 -12.55 -7.76
CA PRO A 156 -8.40 -13.35 -7.78
C PRO A 156 -9.23 -13.26 -6.50
N ASP A 157 -8.58 -13.18 -5.35
CA ASP A 157 -9.28 -13.00 -4.06
C ASP A 157 -9.96 -11.63 -4.02
N ALA A 158 -9.29 -10.60 -4.52
CA ALA A 158 -9.87 -9.26 -4.62
C ALA A 158 -11.10 -9.25 -5.51
N ALA A 159 -11.05 -9.96 -6.64
CA ALA A 159 -12.20 -10.08 -7.55
C ALA A 159 -13.39 -10.74 -6.84
N ARG A 160 -13.17 -11.79 -6.08
CA ARG A 160 -14.23 -12.44 -5.32
C ARG A 160 -14.83 -11.51 -4.28
N TYR A 161 -14.00 -10.75 -3.59
CA TYR A 161 -14.49 -9.76 -2.62
C TYR A 161 -15.32 -8.67 -3.31
N LEU A 162 -14.86 -8.18 -4.47
CA LEU A 162 -15.61 -7.20 -5.26
C LEU A 162 -17.04 -7.65 -5.55
N GLU A 163 -17.23 -8.93 -5.88
CA GLU A 163 -18.56 -9.47 -6.16
C GLU A 163 -19.49 -9.34 -4.95
N THR A 164 -18.94 -9.37 -3.73
CA THR A 164 -19.76 -9.24 -2.52
C THR A 164 -20.23 -7.80 -2.27
N LEU A 165 -19.64 -6.84 -2.95
CA LEU A 165 -19.95 -5.42 -2.78
C LEU A 165 -21.04 -4.91 -3.71
N THR A 166 -21.48 -5.73 -4.65
CA THR A 166 -22.50 -5.36 -5.65
C THR A 166 -23.88 -5.88 -5.29
#